data_b2d574d03b40753e872990ddc11258f7
#
_entry.id   b2d574d03b40753e872990ddc11258f7
#
_cell.length_a   1.000
_cell.length_b   1.000
_cell.length_c   1.000
_cell.angle_alpha   90.00
_cell.angle_beta   90.00
_cell.angle_gamma   90.00
#
_symmetry.space_group_name_H-M   'P 1'
#
loop_
_entity.id
_entity.type
_entity.pdbx_description
1 polymer ?
#
loop_
_entity_poly.entity_id
_entity_poly.type
_entity_poly.pdbx_seq_one_letter_code
_entity_poly.pdbx_strand_id
1 'polypeptide(L)'
;ARFQNRLNITYLKKENGGPAAARNYGAQQASGEWLIILDSDVVLPPGYFEAVDSGTENLGCDAFGGPDKAADSFTPVQKAISYAMTSFFTTGGIRGGKKKMDKFYPRSYNMGIRSEVYRKLGGFAKMRFGEDIDFSYRIVENGYKACLIPGAWVWHKRRTDFRKFFKQVHNSGIARINLEKRHPGTMKLVHMLPAAFTIGCLVFIAGAFFCLWSFLPLMLYALLVFLGSLVQNKRLKVALLSVPAAFIQLTGYGTGFIVASVRRYIL
;
A
#
# COMPACT_ATOMS: atom_id res chain seq x y z
N ALA A 1 10.57 14.27 -24.95
CA ALA A 1 10.89 14.28 -26.39
C ALA A 1 10.17 13.16 -27.17
N ARG A 2 10.25 11.86 -26.79
CA ARG A 2 9.73 10.73 -27.60
C ARG A 2 8.20 10.73 -27.82
N PHE A 3 7.42 11.31 -26.95
CA PHE A 3 5.95 11.29 -26.97
C PHE A 3 5.29 12.65 -27.12
N GLN A 4 6.06 13.75 -27.16
CA GLN A 4 5.52 15.13 -27.20
C GLN A 4 4.63 15.40 -28.40
N ASN A 5 4.86 14.73 -29.53
CA ASN A 5 4.03 14.89 -30.75
C ASN A 5 2.79 13.98 -30.77
N ARG A 6 2.59 13.11 -29.76
CA ARG A 6 1.48 12.17 -29.69
C ARG A 6 0.56 12.42 -28.49
N LEU A 7 1.08 13.06 -27.45
CA LEU A 7 0.37 13.34 -26.20
C LEU A 7 0.61 14.78 -25.81
N ASN A 8 -0.40 15.43 -25.26
CA ASN A 8 -0.24 16.75 -24.66
C ASN A 8 0.48 16.60 -23.31
N ILE A 9 1.80 16.79 -23.33
CA ILE A 9 2.66 16.59 -22.16
C ILE A 9 3.16 17.94 -21.64
N THR A 10 2.82 18.29 -20.42
CA THR A 10 3.38 19.41 -19.67
C THR A 10 4.40 18.92 -18.65
N TYR A 11 5.65 19.29 -18.82
CA TYR A 11 6.71 18.97 -17.85
C TYR A 11 6.80 20.06 -16.79
N LEU A 12 6.59 19.67 -15.53
CA LEU A 12 6.66 20.57 -14.38
C LEU A 12 7.85 20.22 -13.49
N LYS A 13 8.72 21.22 -13.21
CA LYS A 13 9.86 21.06 -12.31
C LYS A 13 9.65 21.90 -11.05
N LYS A 14 9.95 21.32 -9.89
CA LYS A 14 9.93 21.99 -8.60
C LYS A 14 11.00 21.42 -7.67
N GLU A 15 11.34 22.13 -6.62
CA GLU A 15 12.17 21.61 -5.54
C GLU A 15 11.52 20.41 -4.85
N ASN A 16 12.35 19.49 -4.33
CA ASN A 16 11.87 18.30 -3.66
C ASN A 16 11.16 18.64 -2.35
N GLY A 17 9.85 18.61 -2.36
CA GLY A 17 8.97 18.74 -1.19
C GLY A 17 8.21 17.48 -0.84
N GLY A 18 8.63 16.33 -1.39
CA GLY A 18 7.97 15.04 -1.22
C GLY A 18 6.80 14.78 -2.19
N PRO A 19 6.22 13.57 -2.16
CA PRO A 19 5.22 13.13 -3.14
C PRO A 19 3.92 13.95 -3.07
N ALA A 20 3.43 14.28 -1.88
CA ALA A 20 2.23 15.10 -1.71
C ALA A 20 2.38 16.47 -2.39
N ALA A 21 3.51 17.15 -2.15
CA ALA A 21 3.77 18.46 -2.74
C ALA A 21 3.90 18.41 -4.27
N ALA A 22 4.48 17.34 -4.81
CA ALA A 22 4.59 17.15 -6.26
C ALA A 22 3.23 16.91 -6.90
N ARG A 23 2.40 16.04 -6.31
CA ARG A 23 1.03 15.75 -6.79
C ARG A 23 0.14 16.98 -6.71
N ASN A 24 0.18 17.73 -5.62
CA ASN A 24 -0.58 18.98 -5.48
C ASN A 24 -0.17 20.01 -6.52
N TYR A 25 1.13 20.14 -6.78
CA TYR A 25 1.63 21.08 -7.79
C TYR A 25 1.17 20.70 -9.20
N GLY A 26 1.22 19.40 -9.55
CA GLY A 26 0.68 18.92 -10.82
C GLY A 26 -0.82 19.13 -10.95
N ALA A 27 -1.59 18.86 -9.89
CA ALA A 27 -3.04 19.04 -9.86
C ALA A 27 -3.47 20.52 -10.02
N GLN A 28 -2.67 21.46 -9.53
CA GLN A 28 -2.93 22.92 -9.72
C GLN A 28 -2.82 23.35 -11.17
N GLN A 29 -2.01 22.67 -11.98
CA GLN A 29 -1.82 22.99 -13.39
C GLN A 29 -2.78 22.22 -14.33
N ALA A 30 -3.48 21.22 -13.78
CA ALA A 30 -4.39 20.40 -14.55
C ALA A 30 -5.76 21.09 -14.70
N SER A 31 -6.34 21.02 -15.91
CA SER A 31 -7.64 21.61 -16.27
C SER A 31 -8.74 20.58 -16.53
N GLY A 32 -8.43 19.28 -16.53
CA GLY A 32 -9.38 18.22 -16.79
C GLY A 32 -10.45 18.08 -15.69
N GLU A 33 -11.60 17.53 -16.03
CA GLU A 33 -12.68 17.21 -15.09
C GLU A 33 -12.24 16.16 -14.06
N TRP A 34 -11.43 15.21 -14.48
CA TRP A 34 -10.83 14.19 -13.64
C TRP A 34 -9.32 14.38 -13.51
N LEU A 35 -8.82 14.19 -12.31
CA LEU A 35 -7.39 14.04 -12.02
C LEU A 35 -7.09 12.55 -11.83
N ILE A 36 -6.28 11.98 -12.71
CA ILE A 36 -5.78 10.61 -12.57
C ILE A 36 -4.33 10.68 -12.09
N ILE A 37 -4.11 10.23 -10.87
CA ILE A 37 -2.82 10.25 -10.19
C ILE A 37 -2.21 8.86 -10.32
N LEU A 38 -1.01 8.81 -10.89
CA LEU A 38 -0.25 7.58 -11.13
C LEU A 38 1.16 7.75 -10.59
N ASP A 39 1.70 6.70 -9.97
CA ASP A 39 3.12 6.68 -9.62
C ASP A 39 3.97 6.39 -10.87
N SER A 40 5.20 6.89 -10.92
CA SER A 40 6.10 6.74 -12.07
C SER A 40 6.57 5.31 -12.33
N ASP A 41 6.29 4.39 -11.44
CA ASP A 41 6.64 2.96 -11.51
C ASP A 41 5.41 2.06 -11.78
N VAL A 42 4.34 2.64 -12.31
CA VAL A 42 3.18 1.89 -12.83
C VAL A 42 3.19 1.85 -14.36
N VAL A 43 2.56 0.80 -14.90
CA VAL A 43 2.29 0.65 -16.35
C VAL A 43 0.81 0.36 -16.50
N LEU A 44 0.14 1.13 -17.37
CA LEU A 44 -1.27 0.96 -17.68
C LEU A 44 -1.46 -0.18 -18.68
N PRO A 45 -2.45 -1.07 -18.49
CA PRO A 45 -2.84 -2.04 -19.51
C PRO A 45 -3.62 -1.38 -20.65
N PRO A 46 -3.70 -2.02 -21.82
CA PRO A 46 -4.71 -1.68 -22.81
C PRO A 46 -6.12 -1.70 -22.18
N GLY A 47 -6.99 -0.79 -22.62
CA GLY A 47 -8.35 -0.70 -22.09
C GLY A 47 -8.48 -0.06 -20.68
N TYR A 48 -7.40 0.51 -20.13
CA TYR A 48 -7.44 1.16 -18.81
C TYR A 48 -8.44 2.32 -18.78
N PHE A 49 -8.38 3.22 -19.75
CA PHE A 49 -9.25 4.40 -19.78
C PHE A 49 -10.69 4.04 -20.07
N GLU A 50 -10.96 3.09 -20.94
CA GLU A 50 -12.32 2.56 -21.20
C GLU A 50 -12.93 1.94 -19.93
N ALA A 51 -12.12 1.26 -19.14
CA ALA A 51 -12.55 0.71 -17.85
C ALA A 51 -12.81 1.81 -16.82
N VAL A 52 -12.04 2.91 -16.85
CA VAL A 52 -12.25 4.08 -16.00
C VAL A 52 -13.55 4.77 -16.37
N ASP A 53 -13.77 5.08 -17.63
CA ASP A 53 -14.96 5.78 -18.12
C ASP A 53 -16.23 4.99 -17.77
N SER A 54 -16.30 3.73 -18.21
CA SER A 54 -17.43 2.84 -17.90
C SER A 54 -17.63 2.64 -16.39
N GLY A 55 -16.54 2.52 -15.63
CA GLY A 55 -16.62 2.30 -14.19
C GLY A 55 -17.09 3.53 -13.43
N THR A 56 -16.63 4.72 -13.80
CA THR A 56 -17.05 5.98 -13.16
C THR A 56 -18.52 6.31 -13.45
N GLU A 57 -18.97 6.12 -14.69
CA GLU A 57 -20.36 6.29 -15.07
C GLU A 57 -21.29 5.30 -14.36
N ASN A 58 -21.01 3.99 -14.48
CA ASN A 58 -21.86 2.95 -13.91
C ASN A 58 -21.94 2.99 -12.38
N LEU A 59 -20.85 3.36 -11.71
CA LEU A 59 -20.82 3.41 -10.26
C LEU A 59 -21.20 4.79 -9.70
N GLY A 60 -21.22 5.83 -10.51
CA GLY A 60 -21.51 7.20 -10.07
C GLY A 60 -20.57 7.64 -8.96
N CYS A 61 -19.24 7.48 -9.14
CA CYS A 61 -18.26 7.79 -8.10
C CYS A 61 -17.62 9.16 -8.30
N ASP A 62 -17.17 9.75 -7.19
CA ASP A 62 -16.42 11.01 -7.14
C ASP A 62 -14.91 10.77 -7.14
N ALA A 63 -14.53 9.59 -6.67
CA ALA A 63 -13.14 9.12 -6.70
C ALA A 63 -13.09 7.60 -6.95
N PHE A 64 -12.02 7.13 -7.57
CA PHE A 64 -11.80 5.71 -7.80
C PHE A 64 -10.36 5.30 -7.55
N GLY A 65 -10.16 4.01 -7.44
CA GLY A 65 -8.87 3.37 -7.55
C GLY A 65 -9.01 2.00 -8.21
N GLY A 66 -7.92 1.48 -8.71
CA GLY A 66 -7.85 0.17 -9.31
C GLY A 66 -6.84 -0.74 -8.62
N PRO A 67 -6.95 -2.07 -8.82
CA PRO A 67 -6.00 -3.02 -8.26
C PRO A 67 -4.60 -2.86 -8.86
N ASP A 68 -3.59 -3.26 -8.09
CA ASP A 68 -2.24 -3.43 -8.62
C ASP A 68 -1.93 -4.92 -8.86
N LYS A 69 -1.24 -5.21 -9.96
CA LYS A 69 -0.80 -6.55 -10.33
C LYS A 69 0.72 -6.62 -10.39
N ALA A 70 1.24 -7.81 -10.05
CA ALA A 70 2.63 -8.14 -10.29
C ALA A 70 2.82 -8.44 -11.79
N ALA A 71 3.88 -7.89 -12.38
CA ALA A 71 4.25 -8.25 -13.75
C ALA A 71 4.95 -9.63 -13.78
N ASP A 72 4.80 -10.37 -14.88
CA ASP A 72 5.47 -11.67 -15.06
C ASP A 72 6.99 -11.55 -15.03
N SER A 73 7.51 -10.39 -15.46
CA SER A 73 8.93 -10.03 -15.45
C SER A 73 9.52 -9.79 -14.05
N PHE A 74 8.71 -9.85 -12.99
CA PHE A 74 9.21 -9.65 -11.63
C PHE A 74 10.26 -10.68 -11.24
N THR A 75 11.33 -10.20 -10.59
CA THR A 75 12.36 -11.06 -10.01
C THR A 75 11.78 -11.95 -8.91
N PRO A 76 12.45 -13.05 -8.54
CA PRO A 76 11.99 -13.90 -7.41
C PRO A 76 11.80 -13.12 -6.10
N VAL A 77 12.66 -12.12 -5.81
CA VAL A 77 12.51 -11.26 -4.63
C VAL A 77 11.24 -10.40 -4.73
N GLN A 78 10.97 -9.80 -5.87
CA GLN A 78 9.75 -9.00 -6.06
C GLN A 78 8.47 -9.85 -5.96
N LYS A 79 8.51 -11.09 -6.46
CA LYS A 79 7.38 -12.05 -6.32
C LYS A 79 7.19 -12.46 -4.86
N ALA A 80 8.26 -12.70 -4.12
CA ALA A 80 8.22 -12.99 -2.69
C ALA A 80 7.66 -11.81 -1.87
N ILE A 81 8.10 -10.58 -2.17
CA ILE A 81 7.56 -9.36 -1.56
C ILE A 81 6.07 -9.20 -1.90
N SER A 82 5.67 -9.44 -3.15
CA SER A 82 4.27 -9.38 -3.55
C SER A 82 3.42 -10.38 -2.76
N TYR A 83 3.91 -11.63 -2.61
CA TYR A 83 3.26 -12.63 -1.77
C TYR A 83 3.13 -12.15 -0.32
N ALA A 84 4.20 -11.66 0.30
CA ALA A 84 4.17 -11.14 1.66
C ALA A 84 3.18 -9.96 1.83
N MET A 85 3.00 -9.13 0.81
CA MET A 85 2.07 -7.99 0.85
C MET A 85 0.59 -8.39 0.67
N THR A 86 0.29 -9.57 0.13
CA THR A 86 -1.08 -9.97 -0.23
C THR A 86 -1.55 -11.25 0.45
N SER A 87 -0.63 -12.02 1.06
CA SER A 87 -0.94 -13.29 1.72
C SER A 87 -1.83 -13.10 2.94
N PHE A 88 -2.74 -14.04 3.14
CA PHE A 88 -3.55 -14.14 4.36
C PHE A 88 -2.68 -14.26 5.61
N PHE A 89 -1.58 -15.01 5.55
CA PHE A 89 -0.67 -15.23 6.69
C PHE A 89 0.10 -13.98 7.14
N THR A 90 0.09 -12.91 6.35
CA THR A 90 0.80 -11.66 6.66
C THR A 90 -0.13 -10.47 6.83
N THR A 91 -1.19 -10.38 6.02
CA THR A 91 -2.09 -9.22 5.99
C THR A 91 -3.53 -9.56 6.40
N GLY A 92 -3.80 -10.80 6.80
CA GLY A 92 -5.14 -11.24 7.18
C GLY A 92 -6.18 -11.12 6.05
N GLY A 93 -5.73 -11.08 4.79
CA GLY A 93 -6.61 -10.94 3.63
C GLY A 93 -7.12 -9.51 3.37
N ILE A 94 -6.62 -8.50 4.11
CA ILE A 94 -7.00 -7.09 3.90
C ILE A 94 -6.57 -6.60 2.51
N ARG A 95 -5.43 -7.10 2.01
CA ARG A 95 -4.95 -6.84 0.65
C ARG A 95 -5.14 -8.08 -0.21
N GLY A 96 -5.78 -7.93 -1.36
CA GLY A 96 -6.03 -9.04 -2.30
C GLY A 96 -7.24 -9.91 -1.98
N GLY A 97 -7.99 -9.62 -0.92
CA GLY A 97 -9.23 -10.34 -0.57
C GLY A 97 -10.41 -9.96 -1.47
N LYS A 98 -11.26 -10.95 -1.81
CA LYS A 98 -12.49 -10.76 -2.60
C LYS A 98 -13.66 -10.15 -1.80
N LYS A 99 -13.47 -9.82 -0.51
CA LYS A 99 -14.54 -9.22 0.30
C LYS A 99 -14.81 -7.79 -0.17
N LYS A 100 -16.05 -7.52 -0.56
CA LYS A 100 -16.57 -6.14 -0.72
C LYS A 100 -16.35 -5.42 0.61
N MET A 101 -15.49 -4.42 0.61
CA MET A 101 -15.38 -3.50 1.72
C MET A 101 -16.50 -2.48 1.57
N ASP A 102 -17.25 -2.20 2.62
CA ASP A 102 -18.32 -1.19 2.62
C ASP A 102 -17.81 0.21 2.24
N LYS A 103 -16.53 0.47 2.49
CA LYS A 103 -15.83 1.71 2.12
C LYS A 103 -14.52 1.36 1.43
N PHE A 104 -14.30 1.94 0.26
CA PHE A 104 -13.06 1.82 -0.50
C PHE A 104 -12.19 3.07 -0.29
N TYR A 105 -10.90 2.87 -0.12
CA TYR A 105 -9.92 3.94 0.09
C TYR A 105 -8.88 3.90 -1.04
N PRO A 106 -9.03 4.74 -2.09
CA PRO A 106 -8.09 4.80 -3.20
C PRO A 106 -6.65 5.05 -2.75
N ARG A 107 -5.69 4.49 -3.47
CA ARG A 107 -4.26 4.66 -3.19
C ARG A 107 -3.61 5.46 -4.31
N SER A 108 -2.71 6.36 -3.96
CA SER A 108 -2.12 7.32 -4.89
C SER A 108 -1.35 6.71 -6.07
N TYR A 109 -0.96 5.45 -5.99
CA TYR A 109 -0.31 4.80 -7.15
C TYR A 109 -1.27 4.62 -8.36
N ASN A 110 -2.57 4.61 -8.11
CA ASN A 110 -3.64 4.48 -9.12
C ASN A 110 -4.93 5.04 -8.53
N MET A 111 -5.08 6.36 -8.56
CA MET A 111 -6.20 7.08 -7.98
C MET A 111 -6.76 8.07 -9.00
N GLY A 112 -8.05 8.01 -9.27
CA GLY A 112 -8.78 9.05 -9.97
C GLY A 112 -9.69 9.81 -9.01
N ILE A 113 -9.90 11.09 -9.25
CA ILE A 113 -10.79 11.94 -8.47
C ILE A 113 -11.30 13.11 -9.32
N ARG A 114 -12.54 13.51 -9.13
CA ARG A 114 -13.07 14.73 -9.75
C ARG A 114 -12.26 15.94 -9.32
N SER A 115 -11.86 16.78 -10.27
CA SER A 115 -11.02 17.95 -10.03
C SER A 115 -11.62 18.91 -9.01
N GLU A 116 -12.95 19.09 -9.04
CA GLU A 116 -13.68 19.92 -8.08
C GLU A 116 -13.57 19.38 -6.64
N VAL A 117 -13.72 18.06 -6.46
CA VAL A 117 -13.60 17.39 -5.16
C VAL A 117 -12.16 17.50 -4.63
N TYR A 118 -11.17 17.30 -5.51
CA TYR A 118 -9.76 17.46 -5.14
C TYR A 118 -9.46 18.87 -4.62
N ARG A 119 -9.92 19.88 -5.34
CA ARG A 119 -9.73 21.29 -4.95
C ARG A 119 -10.46 21.65 -3.67
N LYS A 120 -11.72 21.20 -3.52
CA LYS A 120 -12.54 21.45 -2.33
C LYS A 120 -11.94 20.83 -1.07
N LEU A 121 -11.32 19.63 -1.19
CA LEU A 121 -10.64 18.96 -0.09
C LEU A 121 -9.20 19.47 0.14
N GLY A 122 -8.67 20.37 -0.69
CA GLY A 122 -7.33 20.94 -0.55
C GLY A 122 -6.19 19.99 -0.92
N GLY A 123 -6.46 18.92 -1.67
CA GLY A 123 -5.46 17.94 -2.12
C GLY A 123 -4.81 17.13 -0.99
N PHE A 124 -3.61 16.61 -1.25
CA PHE A 124 -2.85 15.82 -0.27
C PHE A 124 -2.29 16.68 0.87
N ALA A 125 -2.44 16.23 2.10
CA ALA A 125 -1.87 16.87 3.26
C ALA A 125 -0.33 16.78 3.27
N LYS A 126 0.34 17.77 3.87
CA LYS A 126 1.80 17.75 4.09
C LYS A 126 2.14 16.71 5.15
N MET A 127 2.25 15.48 4.73
CA MET A 127 2.65 14.33 5.55
C MET A 127 3.86 13.64 4.91
N ARG A 128 4.71 13.06 5.74
CA ARG A 128 5.86 12.31 5.26
C ARG A 128 5.47 10.94 4.72
N PHE A 129 4.47 10.29 5.34
CA PHE A 129 3.96 8.96 4.99
C PHE A 129 2.47 8.88 5.28
N GLY A 130 1.71 8.21 4.40
CA GLY A 130 0.28 7.96 4.56
C GLY A 130 -0.61 9.10 4.06
N GLU A 131 -0.06 10.04 3.30
CA GLU A 131 -0.78 11.16 2.69
C GLU A 131 -1.93 10.71 1.78
N ASP A 132 -1.75 9.56 1.14
CA ASP A 132 -2.75 8.95 0.27
C ASP A 132 -3.94 8.39 1.05
N ILE A 133 -3.68 7.75 2.19
CA ILE A 133 -4.73 7.22 3.07
C ILE A 133 -5.46 8.38 3.77
N ASP A 134 -4.72 9.38 4.25
CA ASP A 134 -5.32 10.61 4.81
C ASP A 134 -6.28 11.25 3.82
N PHE A 135 -5.85 11.41 2.56
CA PHE A 135 -6.69 11.99 1.54
C PHE A 135 -7.94 11.14 1.26
N SER A 136 -7.77 9.82 1.18
CA SER A 136 -8.88 8.90 1.00
C SER A 136 -9.88 8.91 2.17
N TYR A 137 -9.42 9.08 3.39
CA TYR A 137 -10.31 9.28 4.54
C TYR A 137 -11.10 10.58 4.39
N ARG A 138 -10.46 11.69 4.03
CA ARG A 138 -11.16 12.97 3.82
C ARG A 138 -12.19 12.89 2.70
N ILE A 139 -11.92 12.15 1.62
CA ILE A 139 -12.92 11.89 0.56
C ILE A 139 -14.18 11.26 1.17
N VAL A 140 -14.03 10.16 1.89
CA VAL A 140 -15.15 9.39 2.45
C VAL A 140 -15.85 10.12 3.61
N GLU A 141 -15.09 10.79 4.48
CA GLU A 141 -15.61 11.54 5.63
C GLU A 141 -16.43 12.77 5.21
N ASN A 142 -16.12 13.35 4.05
CA ASN A 142 -16.90 14.45 3.47
C ASN A 142 -18.07 13.98 2.57
N GLY A 143 -18.42 12.69 2.62
CA GLY A 143 -19.59 12.14 1.93
C GLY A 143 -19.39 11.84 0.46
N TYR A 144 -18.17 11.97 -0.08
CA TYR A 144 -17.89 11.62 -1.47
C TYR A 144 -17.76 10.11 -1.65
N LYS A 145 -18.25 9.63 -2.78
CA LYS A 145 -18.27 8.20 -3.11
C LYS A 145 -16.96 7.76 -3.75
N ALA A 146 -16.19 6.94 -3.03
CA ALA A 146 -14.98 6.32 -3.52
C ALA A 146 -15.24 4.87 -3.95
N CYS A 147 -14.87 4.49 -5.18
CA CYS A 147 -15.15 3.18 -5.76
C CYS A 147 -13.87 2.41 -6.13
N LEU A 148 -13.93 1.09 -6.01
CA LEU A 148 -12.98 0.21 -6.66
C LEU A 148 -13.47 -0.10 -8.07
N ILE A 149 -12.66 0.21 -9.09
CA ILE A 149 -12.90 -0.17 -10.47
C ILE A 149 -11.95 -1.33 -10.81
N PRO A 150 -12.42 -2.59 -10.83
CA PRO A 150 -11.53 -3.74 -11.05
C PRO A 150 -10.84 -3.74 -12.42
N GLY A 151 -11.49 -3.17 -13.44
CA GLY A 151 -10.95 -3.01 -14.80
C GLY A 151 -9.82 -1.99 -14.90
N ALA A 152 -9.80 -0.98 -14.03
CA ALA A 152 -8.76 0.05 -13.98
C ALA A 152 -7.52 -0.43 -13.19
N TRP A 153 -7.05 -1.63 -13.45
CA TRP A 153 -5.87 -2.18 -12.80
C TRP A 153 -4.57 -1.69 -13.45
N VAL A 154 -3.46 -1.76 -12.70
CA VAL A 154 -2.14 -1.37 -13.19
C VAL A 154 -1.08 -2.40 -12.84
N TRP A 155 -0.03 -2.54 -13.67
CA TRP A 155 1.19 -3.18 -13.21
C TRP A 155 1.97 -2.20 -12.35
N HIS A 156 2.24 -2.58 -11.10
CA HIS A 156 2.97 -1.72 -10.16
C HIS A 156 4.24 -2.41 -9.69
N LYS A 157 5.38 -1.78 -9.93
CA LYS A 157 6.70 -2.32 -9.62
C LYS A 157 6.89 -2.46 -8.12
N ARG A 158 7.18 -3.67 -7.66
CA ARG A 158 7.52 -3.94 -6.26
C ARG A 158 8.96 -3.54 -5.96
N ARG A 159 9.28 -3.32 -4.67
CA ARG A 159 10.66 -3.09 -4.21
C ARG A 159 11.56 -4.23 -4.66
N THR A 160 12.78 -3.91 -5.04
CA THR A 160 13.73 -4.84 -5.66
C THR A 160 14.57 -5.60 -4.66
N ASP A 161 14.60 -5.15 -3.41
CA ASP A 161 15.38 -5.74 -2.32
C ASP A 161 14.66 -5.64 -0.96
N PHE A 162 15.08 -6.48 -0.02
CA PHE A 162 14.48 -6.58 1.31
C PHE A 162 14.75 -5.36 2.19
N ARG A 163 15.86 -4.64 2.02
CA ARG A 163 16.17 -3.43 2.80
C ARG A 163 15.20 -2.30 2.45
N LYS A 164 14.96 -2.08 1.16
CA LYS A 164 13.97 -1.09 0.69
C LYS A 164 12.56 -1.50 1.11
N PHE A 165 12.27 -2.80 1.09
CA PHE A 165 10.98 -3.32 1.54
C PHE A 165 10.77 -3.11 3.04
N PHE A 166 11.77 -3.44 3.89
CA PHE A 166 11.71 -3.15 5.32
C PHE A 166 11.44 -1.67 5.59
N LYS A 167 12.18 -0.76 4.94
CA LYS A 167 11.96 0.68 5.08
C LYS A 167 10.53 1.10 4.69
N GLN A 168 9.99 0.52 3.63
CA GLN A 168 8.62 0.79 3.20
C GLN A 168 7.59 0.38 4.26
N VAL A 169 7.68 -0.84 4.78
CA VAL A 169 6.69 -1.35 5.75
C VAL A 169 6.86 -0.71 7.11
N HIS A 170 8.08 -0.38 7.51
CA HIS A 170 8.37 0.39 8.74
C HIS A 170 7.70 1.77 8.69
N ASN A 171 7.84 2.50 7.58
CA ASN A 171 7.18 3.78 7.36
C ASN A 171 5.65 3.64 7.36
N SER A 172 5.11 2.51 6.89
CA SER A 172 3.67 2.24 6.95
C SER A 172 3.17 2.04 8.38
N GLY A 173 3.98 1.43 9.25
CA GLY A 173 3.69 1.32 10.68
C GLY A 173 3.64 2.69 11.36
N ILE A 174 4.63 3.56 11.09
CA ILE A 174 4.63 4.96 11.57
C ILE A 174 3.40 5.72 11.07
N ALA A 175 3.11 5.59 9.77
CA ALA A 175 1.96 6.25 9.15
C ALA A 175 0.64 5.89 9.84
N ARG A 176 0.46 4.64 10.29
CA ARG A 176 -0.78 4.20 10.96
C ARG A 176 -1.08 4.99 12.23
N ILE A 177 -0.06 5.26 13.06
CA ILE A 177 -0.21 6.07 14.27
C ILE A 177 -0.53 7.53 13.93
N ASN A 178 0.14 8.09 12.92
CA ASN A 178 -0.11 9.46 12.46
C ASN A 178 -1.53 9.61 11.89
N LEU A 179 -2.01 8.60 11.17
CA LEU A 179 -3.38 8.58 10.65
C LEU A 179 -4.42 8.51 11.77
N GLU A 180 -4.20 7.71 12.81
CA GLU A 180 -5.08 7.67 13.97
C GLU A 180 -5.12 9.01 14.72
N LYS A 181 -4.01 9.76 14.72
CA LYS A 181 -3.98 11.12 15.28
C LYS A 181 -4.89 12.08 14.51
N ARG A 182 -4.93 11.94 13.18
CA ARG A 182 -5.69 12.83 12.29
C ARG A 182 -7.14 12.41 12.11
N HIS A 183 -7.38 11.10 12.13
CA HIS A 183 -8.69 10.45 11.94
C HIS A 183 -8.93 9.46 13.09
N PRO A 184 -9.33 9.97 14.30
CA PRO A 184 -9.56 9.13 15.46
C PRO A 184 -10.60 8.04 15.20
N GLY A 185 -10.38 6.85 15.76
CA GLY A 185 -11.27 5.69 15.57
C GLY A 185 -11.04 4.89 14.27
N THR A 186 -10.04 5.27 13.46
CA THR A 186 -9.69 4.49 12.25
C THR A 186 -8.75 3.32 12.54
N MET A 187 -8.18 3.25 13.76
CA MET A 187 -7.36 2.14 14.20
C MET A 187 -8.23 0.92 14.47
N LYS A 188 -7.83 -0.21 13.87
CA LYS A 188 -8.47 -1.52 14.10
C LYS A 188 -7.47 -2.46 14.77
N LEU A 189 -7.95 -3.45 15.50
CA LEU A 189 -7.10 -4.44 16.18
C LEU A 189 -6.08 -5.09 15.22
N VAL A 190 -6.49 -5.36 14.00
CA VAL A 190 -5.62 -5.93 12.95
C VAL A 190 -4.36 -5.10 12.66
N HIS A 191 -4.41 -3.78 12.88
CA HIS A 191 -3.24 -2.91 12.71
C HIS A 191 -2.20 -3.08 13.85
N MET A 192 -2.60 -3.66 14.97
CA MET A 192 -1.72 -3.92 16.12
C MET A 192 -1.05 -5.30 16.03
N LEU A 193 -1.62 -6.24 15.26
CA LEU A 193 -1.10 -7.60 15.15
C LEU A 193 0.38 -7.68 14.72
N PRO A 194 0.88 -6.86 13.78
CA PRO A 194 2.31 -6.88 13.42
C PRO A 194 3.22 -6.44 14.59
N ALA A 195 2.76 -5.52 15.44
CA ALA A 195 3.50 -5.13 16.64
C ALA A 195 3.54 -6.27 17.67
N ALA A 196 2.41 -6.93 17.91
CA ALA A 196 2.33 -8.11 18.76
C ALA A 196 3.23 -9.25 18.22
N PHE A 197 3.20 -9.51 16.90
CA PHE A 197 4.10 -10.47 16.26
C PHE A 197 5.57 -10.12 16.49
N THR A 198 5.93 -8.84 16.36
CA THR A 198 7.31 -8.38 16.57
C THR A 198 7.78 -8.65 18.00
N ILE A 199 6.94 -8.32 18.99
CA ILE A 199 7.22 -8.61 20.40
C ILE A 199 7.30 -10.13 20.63
N GLY A 200 6.38 -10.90 20.07
CA GLY A 200 6.40 -12.36 20.12
C GLY A 200 7.68 -12.97 19.55
N CYS A 201 8.19 -12.47 18.43
CA CYS A 201 9.46 -12.90 17.89
C CYS A 201 10.61 -12.67 18.89
N LEU A 202 10.67 -11.51 19.53
CA LEU A 202 11.70 -11.22 20.53
C LEU A 202 11.58 -12.16 21.75
N VAL A 203 10.37 -12.41 22.24
CA VAL A 203 10.10 -13.33 23.36
C VAL A 203 10.51 -14.76 23.00
N PHE A 204 10.13 -15.27 21.82
CA PHE A 204 10.50 -16.63 21.41
C PHE A 204 12.01 -16.78 21.18
N ILE A 205 12.66 -15.78 20.61
CA ILE A 205 14.13 -15.79 20.45
C ILE A 205 14.82 -15.76 21.81
N ALA A 206 14.38 -14.90 22.74
CA ALA A 206 14.93 -14.87 24.10
C ALA A 206 14.65 -16.18 24.87
N GLY A 207 13.44 -16.74 24.73
CA GLY A 207 13.08 -18.03 25.34
C GLY A 207 13.93 -19.19 24.85
N ALA A 208 14.46 -19.13 23.64
CA ALA A 208 15.29 -20.19 23.08
C ALA A 208 16.64 -20.36 23.79
N PHE A 209 17.13 -19.34 24.51
CA PHE A 209 18.30 -19.47 25.40
C PHE A 209 18.02 -20.39 26.60
N PHE A 210 16.76 -20.57 26.98
CA PHE A 210 16.33 -21.45 28.08
C PHE A 210 15.75 -22.76 27.55
N CYS A 211 15.02 -22.73 26.44
CA CYS A 211 14.37 -23.91 25.87
C CYS A 211 14.29 -23.77 24.33
N LEU A 212 14.99 -24.63 23.60
CA LEU A 212 15.01 -24.63 22.13
C LEU A 212 13.61 -24.77 21.51
N TRP A 213 12.67 -25.43 22.20
CA TRP A 213 11.28 -25.54 21.73
C TRP A 213 10.56 -24.21 21.60
N SER A 214 11.09 -23.15 22.22
CA SER A 214 10.55 -21.79 22.04
C SER A 214 10.63 -21.31 20.58
N PHE A 215 11.49 -21.87 19.73
CA PHE A 215 11.49 -21.59 18.29
C PHE A 215 10.35 -22.24 17.51
N LEU A 216 9.67 -23.24 18.08
CA LEU A 216 8.66 -24.00 17.35
C LEU A 216 7.56 -23.13 16.72
N PRO A 217 6.97 -22.12 17.40
CA PRO A 217 5.96 -21.26 16.79
C PRO A 217 6.49 -20.50 15.56
N LEU A 218 7.72 -20.00 15.61
CA LEU A 218 8.35 -19.28 14.49
C LEU A 218 8.65 -20.22 13.32
N MET A 219 9.08 -21.46 13.60
CA MET A 219 9.29 -22.49 12.58
C MET A 219 8.00 -22.89 11.90
N LEU A 220 6.93 -23.11 12.67
CA LEU A 220 5.60 -23.43 12.14
C LEU A 220 5.06 -22.29 11.26
N TYR A 221 5.21 -21.05 11.70
CA TYR A 221 4.84 -19.89 10.90
C TYR A 221 5.65 -19.81 9.59
N ALA A 222 6.98 -20.01 9.66
CA ALA A 222 7.84 -20.04 8.49
C ALA A 222 7.42 -21.14 7.50
N LEU A 223 7.07 -22.33 8.01
CA LEU A 223 6.57 -23.46 7.21
C LEU A 223 5.23 -23.11 6.52
N LEU A 224 4.30 -22.51 7.24
CA LEU A 224 3.00 -22.09 6.67
C LEU A 224 3.19 -21.08 5.55
N VAL A 225 4.05 -20.07 5.75
CA VAL A 225 4.39 -19.08 4.71
C VAL A 225 5.04 -19.75 3.50
N PHE A 226 6.00 -20.65 3.74
CA PHE A 226 6.68 -21.39 2.69
C PHE A 226 5.70 -22.21 1.85
N LEU A 227 4.88 -23.05 2.49
CA LEU A 227 3.91 -23.90 1.81
C LEU A 227 2.85 -23.07 1.08
N GLY A 228 2.30 -22.04 1.71
CA GLY A 228 1.35 -21.13 1.08
C GLY A 228 1.92 -20.43 -0.16
N SER A 229 3.19 -19.99 -0.08
CA SER A 229 3.86 -19.37 -1.23
C SER A 229 4.19 -20.40 -2.31
N LEU A 230 4.56 -21.62 -1.94
CA LEU A 230 4.85 -22.70 -2.90
C LEU A 230 3.59 -23.07 -3.70
N VAL A 231 2.46 -23.21 -3.03
CA VAL A 231 1.16 -23.48 -3.69
C VAL A 231 0.76 -22.35 -4.64
N GLN A 232 0.90 -21.10 -4.19
CA GLN A 232 0.47 -19.93 -4.97
C GLN A 232 1.40 -19.63 -6.15
N ASN A 233 2.71 -19.67 -5.96
CA ASN A 233 3.70 -19.24 -6.96
C ASN A 233 4.27 -20.42 -7.78
N LYS A 234 4.11 -21.65 -7.32
CA LYS A 234 4.64 -22.91 -7.95
C LYS A 234 6.14 -22.84 -8.26
N ARG A 235 6.91 -22.08 -7.46
CA ARG A 235 8.36 -21.86 -7.64
C ARG A 235 9.07 -21.93 -6.30
N LEU A 236 9.92 -22.93 -6.10
CA LEU A 236 10.67 -23.17 -4.85
C LEU A 236 11.47 -21.95 -4.40
N LYS A 237 12.21 -21.32 -5.34
CA LYS A 237 13.02 -20.11 -5.02
C LYS A 237 12.16 -18.95 -4.50
N VAL A 238 10.95 -18.76 -5.04
CA VAL A 238 10.02 -17.72 -4.55
C VAL A 238 9.49 -18.10 -3.18
N ALA A 239 9.14 -19.35 -2.95
CA ALA A 239 8.64 -19.85 -1.66
C ALA A 239 9.68 -19.64 -0.55
N LEU A 240 10.94 -20.01 -0.79
CA LEU A 240 12.04 -19.77 0.15
C LEU A 240 12.23 -18.29 0.47
N LEU A 241 12.19 -17.41 -0.53
CA LEU A 241 12.33 -15.97 -0.36
C LEU A 241 11.08 -15.33 0.29
N SER A 242 9.92 -15.97 0.22
CA SER A 242 8.69 -15.47 0.85
C SER A 242 8.74 -15.56 2.37
N VAL A 243 9.51 -16.49 2.93
CA VAL A 243 9.68 -16.59 4.39
C VAL A 243 10.31 -15.31 4.96
N PRO A 244 11.55 -14.93 4.59
CA PRO A 244 12.11 -13.67 5.09
C PRO A 244 11.27 -12.44 4.69
N ALA A 245 10.62 -12.43 3.52
CA ALA A 245 9.72 -11.35 3.13
C ALA A 245 8.53 -11.19 4.10
N ALA A 246 7.93 -12.30 4.54
CA ALA A 246 6.83 -12.28 5.51
C ALA A 246 7.25 -11.77 6.89
N PHE A 247 8.41 -12.22 7.38
CA PHE A 247 8.98 -11.69 8.62
C PHE A 247 9.26 -10.20 8.51
N ILE A 248 9.86 -9.74 7.41
CA ILE A 248 10.11 -8.32 7.14
C ILE A 248 8.80 -7.53 7.09
N GLN A 249 7.76 -8.05 6.45
CA GLN A 249 6.44 -7.40 6.39
C GLN A 249 5.89 -7.13 7.79
N LEU A 250 5.93 -8.11 8.67
CA LEU A 250 5.35 -8.01 10.01
C LEU A 250 6.26 -7.24 10.96
N THR A 251 7.56 -7.61 11.05
CA THR A 251 8.48 -6.96 11.97
C THR A 251 8.81 -5.52 11.55
N GLY A 252 8.93 -5.26 10.25
CA GLY A 252 9.14 -3.91 9.75
C GLY A 252 7.97 -2.99 10.09
N TYR A 253 6.72 -3.42 9.81
CA TYR A 253 5.54 -2.66 10.20
C TYR A 253 5.43 -2.54 11.72
N GLY A 254 5.61 -3.65 12.46
CA GLY A 254 5.50 -3.69 13.92
C GLY A 254 6.49 -2.76 14.61
N THR A 255 7.76 -2.75 14.18
CA THR A 255 8.76 -1.83 14.72
C THR A 255 8.42 -0.36 14.44
N GLY A 256 7.95 -0.04 13.23
CA GLY A 256 7.49 1.32 12.90
C GLY A 256 6.31 1.76 13.75
N PHE A 257 5.34 0.86 13.95
CA PHE A 257 4.18 1.09 14.80
C PHE A 257 4.58 1.32 16.26
N ILE A 258 5.43 0.46 16.84
CA ILE A 258 5.92 0.56 18.22
C ILE A 258 6.66 1.89 18.43
N VAL A 259 7.62 2.21 17.55
CA VAL A 259 8.40 3.47 17.65
C VAL A 259 7.49 4.70 17.61
N ALA A 260 6.51 4.72 16.72
CA ALA A 260 5.57 5.83 16.63
C ALA A 260 4.62 5.90 17.83
N SER A 261 4.19 4.75 18.36
CA SER A 261 3.36 4.68 19.56
C SER A 261 4.09 5.20 20.81
N VAL A 262 5.33 4.76 21.02
CA VAL A 262 6.17 5.24 22.14
C VAL A 262 6.33 6.75 22.07
N ARG A 263 6.68 7.30 20.90
CA ARG A 263 6.82 8.75 20.70
C ARG A 263 5.52 9.54 20.92
N ARG A 264 4.38 8.91 20.73
CA ARG A 264 3.08 9.58 20.89
C ARG A 264 2.55 9.55 22.31
N TYR A 265 2.73 8.44 23.02
CA TYR A 265 2.03 8.17 24.28
C TYR A 265 2.94 8.16 25.50
N ILE A 266 4.26 8.14 25.31
CA ILE A 266 5.24 8.06 26.41
C ILE A 266 6.18 9.27 26.41
N LEU A 267 6.54 9.83 25.25
CA LEU A 267 7.36 11.02 25.07
C LEU A 267 6.52 12.20 24.54
#